data_64ad5ca0890f2406e59729868d38e006
#
_entry.id   64ad5ca0890f2406e59729868d38e006
#
_cell.length_a   1.000
_cell.length_b   1.000
_cell.length_c   1.000
_cell.angle_alpha   90.00
_cell.angle_beta   90.00
_cell.angle_gamma   90.00
#
_symmetry.space_group_name_H-M   'P 1'
#
loop_
_entity.id
_entity.type
_entity.pdbx_description
1 polymer ?
#
loop_
_entity_poly.entity_id
_entity_poly.type
_entity_poly.pdbx_seq_one_letter_code
_entity_poly.pdbx_strand_id
1 'polypeptide(L)'
;MAEARAVELTCVEQAARVDESLTRLTFLEAPPRFLFFTGKGGVGKTSLACASAVRLTTRGARVLLVSTDPASNIGQVFGLPVGNTRTPIPDVPGLSALEIDPQQAADAYRARIIDPVRTQLPPDEVDAMTEQLSGACTTEIASFSEFTSLLANPDVTAGYDHVLFDTAPTGHTIRLLQLPGEWTTYLSDGKGDVSCLGPVAGLDRFRHDYRGALDALTDPTRTRLVIVSRPQRSALDEASRTYAELLRVGMSDAHLVLNGGMPPVDATDPLACAVRAREAAALTGMPANLRPLPQTTTPLMPFNTVGVAALKALLEPSHAPLPDTADDHHPPVPPEGFVDLRSLIDGLEAAGPALVMCMGKGGVGKTTIAAAIALELAHRGNDVLLTTTDPAAHLTDTLDGEHENLTVSRIDPAHAISEYRERVMAGKGASLDDAGRAALAEDLKSPCTDEVAVFQQFSHVVFQSRRRFVVLDTAPTGHTLLLLDATGSYHREIARQMSDGTRYTTPLMRLQDPAQTKVLLITLPETTPVQEAEELQGDLARAGITPYAWVVNNSLVAAAPTSPFLQARARAERPSLNRVAGLCARVGIVPMLTREPVGAASLTALASASVPGPWSPESGGPGPRRQ
;
A
#
# COMPACT_ATOMS: atom_id res chain seq x y z
N MET A 1 -20.25 -21.83 -27.95
CA MET A 1 -20.36 -21.07 -29.23
C MET A 1 -21.30 -19.88 -29.13
N ALA A 2 -22.47 -19.95 -28.49
CA ALA A 2 -23.36 -18.80 -28.31
C ALA A 2 -22.80 -17.76 -27.31
N GLU A 3 -22.20 -18.21 -26.21
CA GLU A 3 -21.55 -17.33 -25.23
C GLU A 3 -20.29 -16.63 -25.79
N ALA A 4 -19.47 -17.32 -26.58
CA ALA A 4 -18.32 -16.72 -27.26
C ALA A 4 -18.73 -15.60 -28.25
N ARG A 5 -19.84 -15.82 -28.97
CA ARG A 5 -20.39 -14.83 -29.92
C ARG A 5 -21.03 -13.64 -29.22
N ALA A 6 -21.61 -13.83 -28.02
CA ALA A 6 -22.14 -12.74 -27.20
C ALA A 6 -21.02 -11.85 -26.63
N VAL A 7 -19.89 -12.47 -26.24
CA VAL A 7 -18.70 -11.76 -25.79
C VAL A 7 -18.02 -10.98 -26.93
N GLU A 8 -17.94 -11.55 -28.14
CA GLU A 8 -17.42 -10.87 -29.32
C GLU A 8 -18.25 -9.63 -29.73
N LEU A 9 -19.59 -9.75 -29.73
CA LEU A 9 -20.47 -8.62 -30.03
C LEU A 9 -20.37 -7.50 -29.01
N THR A 10 -20.21 -7.82 -27.72
CA THR A 10 -20.02 -6.83 -26.66
C THR A 10 -18.66 -6.12 -26.75
N CYS A 11 -17.62 -6.81 -27.16
CA CYS A 11 -16.28 -6.23 -27.33
C CYS A 11 -16.22 -5.22 -28.48
N VAL A 12 -16.89 -5.51 -29.60
CA VAL A 12 -16.93 -4.64 -30.80
C VAL A 12 -17.81 -3.41 -30.58
N GLU A 13 -18.95 -3.54 -29.90
CA GLU A 13 -19.83 -2.41 -29.60
C GLU A 13 -19.28 -1.47 -28.52
N GLN A 14 -18.53 -2.00 -27.57
CA GLN A 14 -17.87 -1.18 -26.53
C GLN A 14 -16.59 -0.50 -27.01
N ALA A 15 -15.92 -1.02 -28.04
CA ALA A 15 -14.76 -0.38 -28.67
C ALA A 15 -15.06 1.00 -29.27
N ALA A 16 -16.31 1.26 -29.63
CA ALA A 16 -16.74 2.50 -30.29
C ALA A 16 -17.10 3.66 -29.36
N ARG A 17 -17.01 3.48 -28.02
CA ARG A 17 -17.47 4.47 -27.04
C ARG A 17 -16.42 4.96 -26.05
N VAL A 18 -15.16 5.07 -26.43
CA VAL A 18 -14.24 5.93 -25.67
C VAL A 18 -14.51 7.35 -26.13
N ASP A 19 -15.27 8.09 -25.33
CA ASP A 19 -15.58 9.50 -25.56
C ASP A 19 -14.25 10.27 -25.54
N GLU A 20 -13.91 10.94 -26.66
CA GLU A 20 -12.70 11.77 -26.77
C GLU A 20 -12.64 12.86 -25.68
N SER A 21 -13.78 13.21 -25.08
CA SER A 21 -13.87 14.15 -23.96
C SER A 21 -13.18 13.63 -22.68
N LEU A 22 -13.09 12.30 -22.48
CA LEU A 22 -12.50 11.68 -21.29
C LEU A 22 -10.95 11.65 -21.32
N THR A 23 -10.33 11.88 -22.47
CA THR A 23 -8.86 11.98 -22.59
C THR A 23 -8.32 13.37 -22.25
N ARG A 24 -9.21 14.33 -22.03
CA ARG A 24 -8.84 15.70 -21.68
C ARG A 24 -8.35 15.75 -20.22
N LEU A 25 -7.16 16.32 -20.00
CA LEU A 25 -6.55 16.45 -18.68
C LEU A 25 -7.20 17.59 -17.87
N THR A 26 -8.48 17.42 -17.54
CA THR A 26 -9.30 18.47 -16.90
C THR A 26 -8.72 18.93 -15.57
N PHE A 27 -8.08 18.05 -14.82
CA PHE A 27 -7.46 18.38 -13.54
C PHE A 27 -6.20 19.27 -13.67
N LEU A 28 -5.58 19.35 -14.86
CA LEU A 28 -4.45 20.23 -15.20
C LEU A 28 -4.85 21.46 -16.01
N GLU A 29 -6.15 21.68 -16.22
CA GLU A 29 -6.66 22.92 -16.81
C GLU A 29 -6.80 23.99 -15.72
N ALA A 30 -6.10 25.12 -15.87
CA ALA A 30 -6.05 26.19 -14.88
C ALA A 30 -5.87 25.64 -13.44
N PRO A 31 -4.79 24.87 -13.17
CA PRO A 31 -4.62 24.24 -11.88
C PRO A 31 -4.38 25.31 -10.80
N PRO A 32 -4.94 25.14 -9.60
CA PRO A 32 -4.64 26.01 -8.48
C PRO A 32 -3.19 25.80 -8.00
N ARG A 33 -2.79 26.52 -6.94
CA ARG A 33 -1.44 26.43 -6.42
C ARG A 33 -1.10 25.03 -5.89
N PHE A 34 -2.03 24.36 -5.23
CA PHE A 34 -1.85 23.07 -4.59
C PHE A 34 -2.68 21.98 -5.28
N LEU A 35 -2.04 20.87 -5.65
CA LEU A 35 -2.71 19.68 -6.15
C LEU A 35 -2.38 18.49 -5.25
N PHE A 36 -3.42 17.81 -4.76
CA PHE A 36 -3.28 16.63 -3.91
C PHE A 36 -3.67 15.38 -4.66
N PHE A 37 -2.71 14.48 -4.86
CA PHE A 37 -2.96 13.17 -5.47
C PHE A 37 -3.24 12.15 -4.37
N THR A 38 -4.44 11.60 -4.34
CA THR A 38 -4.88 10.62 -3.34
C THR A 38 -5.58 9.43 -4.00
N GLY A 39 -5.68 8.33 -3.28
CA GLY A 39 -6.32 7.09 -3.74
C GLY A 39 -5.67 5.85 -3.14
N LYS A 40 -6.22 4.68 -3.43
CA LYS A 40 -5.73 3.38 -2.95
C LYS A 40 -4.26 3.13 -3.33
N GLY A 41 -3.57 2.27 -2.58
CA GLY A 41 -2.24 1.80 -2.96
C GLY A 41 -2.25 1.10 -4.34
N GLY A 42 -1.23 1.36 -5.17
CA GLY A 42 -1.06 0.71 -6.47
C GLY A 42 -1.94 1.24 -7.62
N VAL A 43 -2.70 2.32 -7.42
CA VAL A 43 -3.49 2.94 -8.51
C VAL A 43 -2.68 3.87 -9.43
N GLY A 44 -1.40 4.13 -9.10
CA GLY A 44 -0.49 4.97 -9.88
C GLY A 44 -0.49 6.45 -9.50
N LYS A 45 -0.78 6.78 -8.23
CA LYS A 45 -0.71 8.16 -7.71
C LYS A 45 0.61 8.83 -8.01
N THR A 46 1.71 8.22 -7.58
CA THR A 46 3.08 8.73 -7.74
C THR A 46 3.42 8.97 -9.20
N SER A 47 3.12 8.01 -10.09
CA SER A 47 3.36 8.17 -11.53
C SER A 47 2.57 9.33 -12.13
N LEU A 48 1.29 9.50 -11.73
CA LEU A 48 0.46 10.62 -12.19
C LEU A 48 0.91 11.96 -11.61
N ALA A 49 1.30 12.02 -10.34
CA ALA A 49 1.86 13.22 -9.73
C ALA A 49 3.16 13.65 -10.43
N CYS A 50 4.10 12.71 -10.65
CA CYS A 50 5.34 12.95 -11.39
C CYS A 50 5.07 13.40 -12.83
N ALA A 51 4.18 12.72 -13.57
CA ALA A 51 3.83 13.08 -14.94
C ALA A 51 3.16 14.47 -15.01
N SER A 52 2.29 14.79 -14.04
CA SER A 52 1.65 16.11 -13.92
C SER A 52 2.67 17.22 -13.66
N ALA A 53 3.64 16.97 -12.78
CA ALA A 53 4.74 17.89 -12.50
C ALA A 53 5.58 18.15 -13.76
N VAL A 54 5.96 17.09 -14.48
CA VAL A 54 6.67 17.20 -15.76
C VAL A 54 5.83 17.98 -16.80
N ARG A 55 4.53 17.74 -16.88
CA ARG A 55 3.64 18.43 -17.81
C ARG A 55 3.53 19.92 -17.52
N LEU A 56 3.37 20.30 -16.25
CA LEU A 56 3.28 21.70 -15.84
C LEU A 56 4.60 22.45 -16.10
N THR A 57 5.74 21.84 -15.83
CA THR A 57 7.05 22.45 -16.13
C THR A 57 7.30 22.59 -17.62
N THR A 58 6.84 21.65 -18.45
CA THR A 58 6.89 21.76 -19.92
C THR A 58 6.09 22.97 -20.41
N ARG A 59 5.06 23.42 -19.67
CA ARG A 59 4.29 24.64 -19.93
C ARG A 59 4.89 25.91 -19.34
N GLY A 60 6.09 25.82 -18.75
CA GLY A 60 6.84 26.95 -18.20
C GLY A 60 6.60 27.24 -16.72
N ALA A 61 5.82 26.43 -16.00
CA ALA A 61 5.61 26.60 -14.59
C ALA A 61 6.82 26.07 -13.77
N ARG A 62 7.07 26.66 -12.61
CA ARG A 62 8.00 26.12 -11.60
C ARG A 62 7.22 25.28 -10.61
N VAL A 63 7.61 24.02 -10.45
CA VAL A 63 6.85 23.03 -9.70
C VAL A 63 7.70 22.42 -8.59
N LEU A 64 7.11 22.33 -7.39
CA LEU A 64 7.61 21.51 -6.30
C LEU A 64 6.74 20.26 -6.19
N LEU A 65 7.33 19.09 -6.34
CA LEU A 65 6.69 17.81 -6.10
C LEU A 65 7.09 17.29 -4.73
N VAL A 66 6.12 17.04 -3.87
CA VAL A 66 6.32 16.61 -2.49
C VAL A 66 5.68 15.26 -2.28
N SER A 67 6.40 14.29 -1.74
CA SER A 67 5.78 13.08 -1.23
C SER A 67 5.67 13.12 0.29
N THR A 68 4.50 12.72 0.78
CA THR A 68 4.21 12.46 2.19
C THR A 68 3.99 10.97 2.46
N ASP A 69 4.17 10.13 1.46
CA ASP A 69 4.13 8.68 1.61
C ASP A 69 5.50 8.19 2.10
N PRO A 70 5.62 7.60 3.30
CA PRO A 70 6.89 7.11 3.82
C PRO A 70 7.51 6.00 2.96
N ALA A 71 6.70 5.37 2.11
CA ALA A 71 7.15 4.43 1.08
C ALA A 71 7.19 5.11 -0.30
N SER A 72 7.54 6.39 -0.34
CA SER A 72 7.62 7.18 -1.58
C SER A 72 8.68 6.63 -2.52
N ASN A 73 8.37 6.75 -3.80
CA ASN A 73 9.20 6.28 -4.89
C ASN A 73 9.47 7.37 -5.94
N ILE A 74 9.36 8.66 -5.57
CA ILE A 74 9.64 9.77 -6.51
C ILE A 74 11.06 9.64 -7.04
N GLY A 75 12.03 9.40 -6.15
CA GLY A 75 13.43 9.19 -6.52
C GLY A 75 13.60 8.06 -7.52
N GLN A 76 12.88 6.95 -7.36
CA GLN A 76 12.93 5.81 -8.27
C GLN A 76 12.30 6.14 -9.64
N VAL A 77 11.18 6.89 -9.64
CA VAL A 77 10.50 7.29 -10.88
C VAL A 77 11.41 8.19 -11.72
N PHE A 78 12.21 9.05 -11.11
CA PHE A 78 13.16 9.93 -11.81
C PHE A 78 14.58 9.34 -11.96
N GLY A 79 14.88 8.22 -11.28
CA GLY A 79 16.19 7.56 -11.33
C GLY A 79 17.29 8.30 -10.57
N LEU A 80 16.93 9.08 -9.52
CA LEU A 80 17.88 9.86 -8.71
C LEU A 80 17.45 9.84 -7.22
N PRO A 81 18.39 9.97 -6.29
CA PRO A 81 18.07 10.03 -4.87
C PRO A 81 17.33 11.34 -4.56
N VAL A 82 16.15 11.23 -3.98
CA VAL A 82 15.37 12.34 -3.42
C VAL A 82 15.23 12.09 -1.92
N GLY A 83 15.31 13.10 -1.12
CA GLY A 83 15.17 13.01 0.33
C GLY A 83 14.49 14.25 0.90
N ASN A 84 14.73 14.54 2.19
CA ASN A 84 14.09 15.63 2.94
C ASN A 84 14.63 17.04 2.58
N THR A 85 15.33 17.15 1.46
CA THR A 85 15.80 18.41 0.90
C THR A 85 15.32 18.56 -0.54
N ARG A 86 15.02 19.81 -0.93
CA ARG A 86 14.54 20.10 -2.29
C ARG A 86 15.62 19.73 -3.30
N THR A 87 15.37 18.69 -4.07
CA THR A 87 16.28 18.16 -5.07
C THR A 87 15.80 18.59 -6.45
N PRO A 88 16.54 19.41 -7.19
CA PRO A 88 16.23 19.73 -8.58
C PRO A 88 16.28 18.46 -9.45
N ILE A 89 15.35 18.32 -10.38
CA ILE A 89 15.33 17.22 -11.35
C ILE A 89 16.10 17.68 -12.60
N PRO A 90 17.32 17.14 -12.87
CA PRO A 90 18.21 17.69 -13.91
C PRO A 90 17.57 17.70 -15.31
N ASP A 91 16.84 16.63 -15.66
CA ASP A 91 16.22 16.46 -16.98
C ASP A 91 14.90 17.23 -17.15
N VAL A 92 14.44 17.94 -16.10
CA VAL A 92 13.18 18.69 -16.11
C VAL A 92 13.39 20.07 -15.46
N PRO A 93 13.92 21.06 -16.23
CA PRO A 93 14.14 22.40 -15.70
C PRO A 93 12.87 23.01 -15.10
N GLY A 94 12.96 23.57 -13.90
CA GLY A 94 11.81 24.12 -13.18
C GLY A 94 11.10 23.13 -12.25
N LEU A 95 11.49 21.84 -12.23
CA LEU A 95 10.99 20.84 -11.29
C LEU A 95 11.98 20.62 -10.16
N SER A 96 11.48 20.67 -8.93
CA SER A 96 12.18 20.16 -7.74
C SER A 96 11.31 19.11 -7.05
N ALA A 97 11.94 18.10 -6.45
CA ALA A 97 11.28 17.05 -5.68
C ALA A 97 11.73 17.07 -4.23
N LEU A 98 10.86 16.63 -3.32
CA LEU A 98 11.06 16.52 -1.89
C LEU A 98 10.33 15.28 -1.38
N GLU A 99 10.98 14.41 -0.62
CA GLU A 99 10.36 13.31 0.12
C GLU A 99 10.45 13.59 1.61
N ILE A 100 9.30 13.70 2.29
CA ILE A 100 9.27 13.92 3.74
C ILE A 100 9.57 12.58 4.43
N ASP A 101 10.79 12.43 4.92
CA ASP A 101 11.22 11.29 5.73
C ASP A 101 10.74 11.50 7.18
N PRO A 102 9.86 10.63 7.71
CA PRO A 102 9.32 10.78 9.05
C PRO A 102 10.39 10.75 10.15
N GLN A 103 11.45 9.94 9.98
CA GLN A 103 12.51 9.83 10.97
C GLN A 103 13.39 11.09 10.98
N GLN A 104 13.82 11.55 9.81
CA GLN A 104 14.58 12.80 9.70
C GLN A 104 13.77 14.01 10.18
N ALA A 105 12.46 14.05 9.89
CA ALA A 105 11.57 15.07 10.42
C ALA A 105 11.50 15.03 11.95
N ALA A 106 11.40 13.83 12.55
CA ALA A 106 11.39 13.63 14.00
C ALA A 106 12.73 14.03 14.63
N ASP A 107 13.86 13.69 13.99
CA ASP A 107 15.18 14.07 14.46
C ASP A 107 15.37 15.61 14.45
N ALA A 108 14.98 16.26 13.37
CA ALA A 108 15.00 17.71 13.25
C ALA A 108 14.05 18.39 14.26
N TYR A 109 12.88 17.81 14.48
CA TYR A 109 11.92 18.27 15.48
C TYR A 109 12.49 18.17 16.90
N ARG A 110 13.09 17.02 17.27
CA ARG A 110 13.77 16.81 18.56
C ARG A 110 14.92 17.79 18.76
N ALA A 111 15.79 17.92 17.76
CA ALA A 111 16.92 18.85 17.82
C ALA A 111 16.44 20.29 18.08
N ARG A 112 15.39 20.74 17.39
CA ARG A 112 14.81 22.08 17.56
C ARG A 112 14.28 22.35 18.97
N ILE A 113 13.80 21.31 19.67
CA ILE A 113 13.30 21.42 21.06
C ILE A 113 14.45 21.30 22.06
N ILE A 114 15.35 20.35 21.87
CA ILE A 114 16.37 19.97 22.85
C ILE A 114 17.60 20.86 22.77
N ASP A 115 18.08 21.25 21.60
CA ASP A 115 19.32 21.99 21.43
C ASP A 115 19.33 23.36 22.17
N PRO A 116 18.23 24.16 22.19
CA PRO A 116 18.19 25.40 22.94
C PRO A 116 18.33 25.23 24.46
N VAL A 117 17.87 24.08 25.00
CA VAL A 117 17.86 23.83 26.45
C VAL A 117 18.99 22.90 26.90
N ARG A 118 19.70 22.25 25.99
CA ARG A 118 20.76 21.27 26.25
C ARG A 118 21.89 21.81 27.15
N THR A 119 22.20 23.13 27.04
CA THR A 119 23.22 23.79 27.86
C THR A 119 22.68 24.38 29.16
N GLN A 120 21.35 24.38 29.33
CA GLN A 120 20.68 25.01 30.47
C GLN A 120 20.14 23.98 31.48
N LEU A 121 19.94 22.74 31.05
CA LEU A 121 19.38 21.64 31.85
C LEU A 121 20.46 20.61 32.21
N PRO A 122 20.31 19.89 33.35
CA PRO A 122 21.13 18.73 33.70
C PRO A 122 21.03 17.64 32.63
N PRO A 123 22.10 16.82 32.41
CA PRO A 123 22.10 15.76 31.43
C PRO A 123 20.92 14.78 31.58
N ASP A 124 20.59 14.40 32.81
CA ASP A 124 19.50 13.46 33.12
C ASP A 124 18.12 13.99 32.69
N GLU A 125 17.89 15.30 32.78
CA GLU A 125 16.66 15.93 32.33
C GLU A 125 16.61 16.01 30.79
N VAL A 126 17.75 16.24 30.13
CA VAL A 126 17.87 16.22 28.67
C VAL A 126 17.60 14.80 28.13
N ASP A 127 18.14 13.78 28.79
CA ASP A 127 17.93 12.38 28.43
C ASP A 127 16.44 11.98 28.60
N ALA A 128 15.81 12.38 29.69
CA ALA A 128 14.38 12.15 29.93
C ALA A 128 13.50 12.84 28.87
N MET A 129 13.80 14.10 28.50
CA MET A 129 13.11 14.79 27.40
C MET A 129 13.31 14.09 26.06
N THR A 130 14.53 13.61 25.80
CA THR A 130 14.84 12.89 24.55
C THR A 130 14.05 11.58 24.47
N GLU A 131 13.93 10.86 25.57
CA GLU A 131 13.14 9.63 25.65
C GLU A 131 11.65 9.90 25.45
N GLN A 132 11.09 10.94 26.06
CA GLN A 132 9.70 11.36 25.87
C GLN A 132 9.40 11.74 24.40
N LEU A 133 10.35 12.38 23.72
CA LEU A 133 10.23 12.77 22.31
C LEU A 133 10.64 11.65 21.33
N SER A 134 10.88 10.45 21.79
CA SER A 134 11.26 9.29 20.94
C SER A 134 10.08 8.40 20.55
N GLY A 135 8.86 8.72 20.97
CA GLY A 135 7.66 7.98 20.67
C GLY A 135 7.14 8.17 19.23
N ALA A 136 6.32 7.24 18.76
CA ALA A 136 5.68 7.29 17.43
C ALA A 136 4.88 8.59 17.21
N CYS A 137 4.24 9.13 18.25
CA CYS A 137 3.52 10.39 18.21
C CYS A 137 4.42 11.58 17.77
N THR A 138 5.67 11.61 18.22
CA THR A 138 6.62 12.67 17.82
C THR A 138 6.94 12.61 16.34
N THR A 139 7.08 11.41 15.79
CA THR A 139 7.34 11.19 14.36
C THR A 139 6.15 11.67 13.51
N GLU A 140 4.92 11.38 13.94
CA GLU A 140 3.70 11.85 13.27
C GLU A 140 3.58 13.38 13.32
N ILE A 141 3.80 13.99 14.49
CA ILE A 141 3.75 15.45 14.69
C ILE A 141 4.82 16.16 13.84
N ALA A 142 6.02 15.62 13.79
CA ALA A 142 7.13 16.21 13.04
C ALA A 142 6.85 16.19 11.53
N SER A 143 6.43 15.04 10.98
CA SER A 143 6.05 14.92 9.57
C SER A 143 4.90 15.85 9.21
N PHE A 144 3.92 15.98 10.11
CA PHE A 144 2.80 16.89 9.94
C PHE A 144 3.23 18.37 9.99
N SER A 145 4.18 18.72 10.84
CA SER A 145 4.73 20.09 10.92
C SER A 145 5.42 20.50 9.62
N GLU A 146 6.21 19.61 9.00
CA GLU A 146 6.82 19.85 7.70
C GLU A 146 5.75 20.06 6.61
N PHE A 147 4.75 19.18 6.58
CA PHE A 147 3.63 19.26 5.63
C PHE A 147 2.83 20.57 5.77
N THR A 148 2.45 20.96 7.00
CA THR A 148 1.70 22.20 7.25
C THR A 148 2.50 23.44 6.91
N SER A 149 3.81 23.44 7.13
CA SER A 149 4.71 24.53 6.76
C SER A 149 4.71 24.81 5.24
N LEU A 150 4.64 23.76 4.41
CA LEU A 150 4.55 23.89 2.95
C LEU A 150 3.24 24.55 2.48
N LEU A 151 2.15 24.41 3.24
CA LEU A 151 0.84 24.96 2.93
C LEU A 151 0.61 26.34 3.50
N ALA A 152 1.03 26.57 4.74
CA ALA A 152 0.73 27.77 5.51
C ALA A 152 1.74 28.88 5.27
N ASN A 153 3.02 28.55 5.00
CA ASN A 153 4.09 29.53 4.88
C ASN A 153 4.44 29.82 3.41
N PRO A 154 3.99 30.98 2.88
CA PRO A 154 4.27 31.37 1.50
C PRO A 154 5.76 31.48 1.18
N ASP A 155 6.60 31.84 2.15
CA ASP A 155 8.05 32.01 1.95
C ASP A 155 8.73 30.69 1.65
N VAL A 156 8.23 29.60 2.25
CA VAL A 156 8.75 28.25 2.01
C VAL A 156 8.51 27.80 0.57
N THR A 157 7.43 28.22 -0.08
CA THR A 157 7.08 27.83 -1.45
C THR A 157 7.13 28.97 -2.45
N ALA A 158 7.70 30.14 -2.09
CA ALA A 158 7.70 31.37 -2.91
C ALA A 158 8.33 31.18 -4.30
N GLY A 159 9.26 30.24 -4.46
CA GLY A 159 9.94 29.96 -5.72
C GLY A 159 9.12 29.13 -6.72
N TYR A 160 7.92 28.66 -6.36
CA TYR A 160 7.14 27.73 -7.17
C TYR A 160 5.75 28.27 -7.48
N ASP A 161 5.30 28.00 -8.69
CA ASP A 161 3.95 28.37 -9.16
C ASP A 161 2.93 27.33 -8.68
N HIS A 162 3.33 26.04 -8.65
CA HIS A 162 2.51 24.94 -8.15
C HIS A 162 3.30 24.04 -7.19
N VAL A 163 2.59 23.49 -6.20
CA VAL A 163 3.08 22.46 -5.29
C VAL A 163 2.16 21.24 -5.42
N LEU A 164 2.72 20.11 -5.83
CA LEU A 164 2.01 18.85 -6.01
C LEU A 164 2.35 17.92 -4.86
N PHE A 165 1.33 17.38 -4.21
CA PHE A 165 1.47 16.42 -3.13
C PHE A 165 1.09 15.02 -3.59
N ASP A 166 2.07 14.11 -3.59
CA ASP A 166 1.83 12.67 -3.65
C ASP A 166 1.62 12.16 -2.22
N THR A 167 0.39 11.73 -1.91
CA THR A 167 0.03 11.41 -0.53
C THR A 167 0.02 9.91 -0.29
N ALA A 168 0.31 9.54 0.97
CA ALA A 168 0.10 8.18 1.45
C ALA A 168 -1.35 7.71 1.22
N PRO A 169 -1.62 6.39 1.14
CA PRO A 169 -2.98 5.89 1.05
C PRO A 169 -3.84 6.41 2.20
N THR A 170 -4.86 7.13 1.85
CA THR A 170 -6.01 7.74 2.51
C THR A 170 -6.11 7.84 4.04
N GLY A 171 -5.94 6.75 4.78
CA GLY A 171 -6.16 6.76 6.23
C GLY A 171 -5.18 7.64 7.01
N HIS A 172 -3.92 7.68 6.61
CA HIS A 172 -2.87 8.43 7.30
C HIS A 172 -2.98 9.94 7.03
N THR A 173 -3.20 10.34 5.78
CA THR A 173 -3.35 11.76 5.41
C THR A 173 -4.60 12.37 6.04
N ILE A 174 -5.72 11.64 6.06
CA ILE A 174 -6.97 12.10 6.69
C ILE A 174 -6.81 12.20 8.20
N ARG A 175 -6.16 11.24 8.83
CA ARG A 175 -5.87 11.26 10.27
C ARG A 175 -4.96 12.44 10.62
N LEU A 176 -3.94 12.71 9.82
CA LEU A 176 -3.09 13.91 9.96
C LEU A 176 -3.90 15.21 9.84
N LEU A 177 -4.90 15.26 8.96
CA LEU A 177 -5.78 16.43 8.78
C LEU A 177 -6.86 16.55 9.87
N GLN A 178 -7.23 15.46 10.54
CA GLN A 178 -8.23 15.44 11.63
C GLN A 178 -7.63 15.69 13.02
N LEU A 179 -6.37 15.29 13.23
CA LEU A 179 -5.65 15.42 14.51
C LEU A 179 -5.81 16.78 15.18
N PRO A 180 -5.82 17.90 14.47
CA PRO A 180 -5.89 19.21 15.08
C PRO A 180 -7.26 19.66 15.57
N GLY A 181 -8.35 19.09 15.06
CA GLY A 181 -9.68 19.32 15.62
C GLY A 181 -9.80 18.72 17.02
N GLU A 182 -9.32 17.51 17.20
CA GLU A 182 -9.27 16.82 18.48
C GLU A 182 -8.27 17.50 19.44
N TRP A 183 -7.12 17.94 18.94
CA TRP A 183 -6.09 18.64 19.71
C TRP A 183 -6.49 20.06 20.10
N THR A 184 -7.22 20.78 19.25
CA THR A 184 -7.71 22.15 19.60
C THR A 184 -8.69 22.06 20.76
N THR A 185 -9.55 21.05 20.79
CA THR A 185 -10.46 20.79 21.90
C THR A 185 -9.71 20.37 23.16
N TYR A 186 -8.71 19.47 23.04
CA TYR A 186 -7.88 19.00 24.13
C TYR A 186 -7.05 20.12 24.77
N LEU A 187 -6.48 21.03 23.94
CA LEU A 187 -5.70 22.18 24.40
C LEU A 187 -6.56 23.32 24.94
N SER A 188 -7.83 23.45 24.49
CA SER A 188 -8.76 24.47 25.00
C SER A 188 -9.32 24.12 26.39
N ASP A 189 -9.43 22.82 26.69
CA ASP A 189 -9.98 22.35 27.96
C ASP A 189 -8.97 22.33 29.14
N GLY A 190 -7.70 22.67 28.90
CA GLY A 190 -6.70 22.93 29.95
C GLY A 190 -6.36 21.72 30.84
N LYS A 191 -6.71 20.48 30.42
CA LYS A 191 -6.56 19.25 31.22
C LYS A 191 -5.52 18.25 30.70
N GLY A 192 -4.66 18.66 29.75
CA GLY A 192 -3.69 17.76 29.16
C GLY A 192 -2.39 17.72 29.93
N ASP A 193 -1.96 16.52 30.30
CA ASP A 193 -0.59 16.25 30.75
C ASP A 193 0.37 16.49 29.56
N VAL A 194 1.26 17.45 29.68
CA VAL A 194 2.05 18.06 28.59
C VAL A 194 3.22 17.16 28.13
N SER A 195 3.24 15.90 28.57
CA SER A 195 4.41 15.00 28.45
C SER A 195 4.84 14.66 27.01
N CYS A 196 3.92 14.70 26.02
CA CYS A 196 4.26 14.36 24.63
C CYS A 196 4.52 15.56 23.73
N LEU A 197 4.31 16.80 24.18
CA LEU A 197 4.28 18.02 23.34
C LEU A 197 5.46 18.97 23.51
N GLY A 198 6.30 18.75 24.52
CA GLY A 198 7.37 19.69 24.84
C GLY A 198 6.86 21.04 25.41
N PRO A 199 7.74 22.02 25.63
CA PRO A 199 7.38 23.29 26.27
C PRO A 199 6.33 24.08 25.49
N VAL A 200 5.37 24.65 26.18
CA VAL A 200 4.17 25.38 25.69
C VAL A 200 4.48 26.50 24.67
N ALA A 201 5.70 27.02 24.62
CA ALA A 201 6.11 28.14 23.74
C ALA A 201 6.08 27.81 22.22
N GLY A 202 6.08 26.52 21.84
CA GLY A 202 5.95 26.07 20.43
C GLY A 202 4.51 25.95 19.93
N LEU A 203 3.54 25.85 20.83
CA LEU A 203 2.14 25.53 20.52
C LEU A 203 1.40 26.64 19.77
N ASP A 204 1.69 27.92 20.05
CA ASP A 204 1.00 29.03 19.39
C ASP A 204 1.41 29.18 17.93
N ARG A 205 2.70 28.96 17.61
CA ARG A 205 3.18 28.94 16.22
C ARG A 205 2.59 27.75 15.46
N PHE A 206 2.53 26.60 16.10
CA PHE A 206 1.93 25.40 15.55
C PHE A 206 0.43 25.58 15.23
N ARG A 207 -0.32 26.27 16.12
CA ARG A 207 -1.73 26.60 15.88
C ARG A 207 -1.92 27.55 14.70
N HIS A 208 -1.01 28.51 14.52
CA HIS A 208 -1.08 29.48 13.42
C HIS A 208 -0.82 28.79 12.07
N ASP A 209 0.27 28.03 11.96
CA ASP A 209 0.64 27.29 10.74
C ASP A 209 -0.44 26.27 10.38
N TYR A 210 -1.01 25.61 11.38
CA TYR A 210 -2.10 24.68 11.20
C TYR A 210 -3.38 25.33 10.63
N ARG A 211 -3.81 26.44 11.21
CA ARG A 211 -4.98 27.16 10.71
C ARG A 211 -4.76 27.63 9.26
N GLY A 212 -3.58 28.17 8.98
CA GLY A 212 -3.22 28.56 7.62
C GLY A 212 -3.19 27.39 6.63
N ALA A 213 -2.76 26.20 7.07
CA ALA A 213 -2.80 24.99 6.24
C ALA A 213 -4.23 24.52 5.99
N LEU A 214 -5.09 24.50 7.01
CA LEU A 214 -6.50 24.15 6.87
C LEU A 214 -7.23 25.13 5.93
N ASP A 215 -7.02 26.42 6.09
CA ASP A 215 -7.58 27.45 5.20
C ASP A 215 -7.11 27.26 3.75
N ALA A 216 -5.86 26.86 3.53
CA ALA A 216 -5.34 26.58 2.21
C ALA A 216 -5.98 25.32 1.60
N LEU A 217 -6.17 24.25 2.38
CA LEU A 217 -6.73 22.99 1.94
C LEU A 217 -8.23 23.08 1.60
N THR A 218 -8.98 23.88 2.35
CA THR A 218 -10.43 24.03 2.18
C THR A 218 -10.83 25.08 1.14
N ASP A 219 -9.89 25.94 0.72
CA ASP A 219 -10.10 26.95 -0.32
C ASP A 219 -10.00 26.31 -1.73
N PRO A 220 -11.14 26.16 -2.46
CA PRO A 220 -11.14 25.55 -3.78
C PRO A 220 -10.37 26.36 -4.84
N THR A 221 -10.07 27.64 -4.58
CA THR A 221 -9.24 28.46 -5.48
C THR A 221 -7.76 28.22 -5.30
N ARG A 222 -7.35 27.62 -4.18
CA ARG A 222 -5.96 27.35 -3.81
C ARG A 222 -5.60 25.87 -3.91
N THR A 223 -6.57 24.97 -3.69
CA THR A 223 -6.33 23.53 -3.59
C THR A 223 -7.32 22.74 -4.45
N ARG A 224 -6.77 21.79 -5.22
CA ARG A 224 -7.51 20.79 -5.98
C ARG A 224 -7.13 19.38 -5.53
N LEU A 225 -8.15 18.57 -5.28
CA LEU A 225 -8.02 17.16 -4.97
C LEU A 225 -8.07 16.34 -6.26
N VAL A 226 -7.02 15.55 -6.53
CA VAL A 226 -6.95 14.63 -7.66
C VAL A 226 -7.11 13.21 -7.10
N ILE A 227 -8.31 12.67 -7.24
CA ILE A 227 -8.64 11.32 -6.79
C ILE A 227 -8.22 10.35 -7.89
N VAL A 228 -7.20 9.54 -7.62
CA VAL A 228 -6.68 8.56 -8.55
C VAL A 228 -7.28 7.19 -8.25
N SER A 229 -7.90 6.59 -9.25
CA SER A 229 -8.46 5.24 -9.17
C SER A 229 -8.11 4.43 -10.41
N ARG A 230 -8.18 3.12 -10.30
CA ARG A 230 -8.26 2.25 -11.48
C ARG A 230 -9.73 1.99 -11.83
N PRO A 231 -10.06 1.66 -13.08
CA PRO A 231 -11.41 1.26 -13.49
C PRO A 231 -11.74 -0.15 -12.97
N GLN A 232 -11.67 -0.32 -11.65
CA GLN A 232 -11.92 -1.57 -10.90
C GLN A 232 -12.85 -1.26 -9.74
N ARG A 233 -13.81 -2.15 -9.47
CA ARG A 233 -14.84 -1.92 -8.47
C ARG A 233 -14.24 -1.58 -7.09
N SER A 234 -13.33 -2.42 -6.60
CA SER A 234 -12.71 -2.21 -5.28
C SER A 234 -11.93 -0.89 -5.18
N ALA A 235 -11.29 -0.44 -6.28
CA ALA A 235 -10.56 0.83 -6.30
C ALA A 235 -11.52 2.03 -6.34
N LEU A 236 -12.64 1.92 -7.06
CA LEU A 236 -13.69 2.95 -7.11
C LEU A 236 -14.43 3.08 -5.77
N ASP A 237 -14.74 1.96 -5.11
CA ASP A 237 -15.38 1.96 -3.79
C ASP A 237 -14.47 2.62 -2.73
N GLU A 238 -13.16 2.37 -2.78
CA GLU A 238 -12.17 3.02 -1.92
C GLU A 238 -12.06 4.52 -2.23
N ALA A 239 -11.97 4.89 -3.51
CA ALA A 239 -11.95 6.28 -3.95
C ALA A 239 -13.19 7.04 -3.47
N SER A 240 -14.36 6.39 -3.49
CA SER A 240 -15.64 6.93 -2.99
C SER A 240 -15.60 7.21 -1.49
N ARG A 241 -15.08 6.28 -0.69
CA ARG A 241 -14.91 6.46 0.76
C ARG A 241 -13.96 7.60 1.07
N THR A 242 -12.79 7.59 0.43
CA THR A 242 -11.78 8.65 0.55
C THR A 242 -12.34 10.02 0.23
N TYR A 243 -13.05 10.14 -0.89
CA TYR A 243 -13.66 11.41 -1.27
C TYR A 243 -14.69 11.87 -0.25
N ALA A 244 -15.55 10.97 0.26
CA ALA A 244 -16.53 11.30 1.28
C ALA A 244 -15.88 11.79 2.59
N GLU A 245 -14.75 11.24 2.97
CA GLU A 245 -14.00 11.66 4.16
C GLU A 245 -13.33 13.02 3.95
N LEU A 246 -12.66 13.25 2.83
CA LEU A 246 -12.02 14.53 2.50
C LEU A 246 -13.03 15.67 2.32
N LEU A 247 -14.22 15.35 1.79
CA LEU A 247 -15.31 16.32 1.70
C LEU A 247 -15.81 16.78 3.09
N ARG A 248 -15.81 15.88 4.10
CA ARG A 248 -16.13 16.26 5.50
C ARG A 248 -15.10 17.20 6.10
N VAL A 249 -13.87 17.15 5.67
CA VAL A 249 -12.79 18.07 6.08
C VAL A 249 -12.89 19.42 5.33
N GLY A 250 -13.76 19.53 4.31
CA GLY A 250 -14.01 20.75 3.55
C GLY A 250 -13.29 20.85 2.20
N MET A 251 -12.59 19.80 1.75
CA MET A 251 -11.94 19.80 0.42
C MET A 251 -12.99 19.52 -0.66
N SER A 252 -13.38 20.54 -1.42
CA SER A 252 -14.53 20.50 -2.33
C SER A 252 -14.17 20.49 -3.83
N ASP A 253 -13.04 21.09 -4.26
CA ASP A 253 -12.59 21.02 -5.66
C ASP A 253 -11.90 19.67 -5.92
N ALA A 254 -12.66 18.70 -6.44
CA ALA A 254 -12.21 17.34 -6.66
C ALA A 254 -12.36 16.90 -8.10
N HIS A 255 -11.35 16.23 -8.64
CA HIS A 255 -11.32 15.62 -9.97
C HIS A 255 -10.99 14.13 -9.85
N LEU A 256 -11.67 13.29 -10.63
CA LEU A 256 -11.41 11.85 -10.68
C LEU A 256 -10.51 11.52 -11.88
N VAL A 257 -9.40 10.83 -11.61
CA VAL A 257 -8.53 10.28 -12.65
C VAL A 257 -8.64 8.76 -12.66
N LEU A 258 -9.16 8.21 -13.74
CA LEU A 258 -9.24 6.78 -14.00
C LEU A 258 -7.95 6.35 -14.70
N ASN A 259 -7.01 5.85 -13.93
CA ASN A 259 -5.66 5.52 -14.41
C ASN A 259 -5.54 4.08 -14.89
N GLY A 260 -4.85 3.87 -16.00
CA GLY A 260 -4.50 2.55 -16.51
C GLY A 260 -5.67 1.79 -17.12
N GLY A 261 -6.61 2.51 -17.76
CA GLY A 261 -7.68 1.88 -18.53
C GLY A 261 -7.13 1.11 -19.74
N MET A 262 -7.64 -0.10 -20.00
CA MET A 262 -7.23 -0.91 -21.14
C MET A 262 -7.54 -0.19 -22.45
N PRO A 263 -6.55 0.09 -23.30
CA PRO A 263 -6.80 0.71 -24.60
C PRO A 263 -7.63 -0.22 -25.52
N PRO A 264 -8.20 0.30 -26.60
CA PRO A 264 -8.80 -0.53 -27.64
C PRO A 264 -7.77 -1.56 -28.15
N VAL A 265 -8.10 -2.83 -28.03
CA VAL A 265 -7.26 -3.97 -28.45
C VAL A 265 -8.04 -4.84 -29.41
N ASP A 266 -7.33 -5.69 -30.16
CA ASP A 266 -7.95 -6.67 -31.04
C ASP A 266 -8.85 -7.62 -30.22
N ALA A 267 -10.07 -7.86 -30.71
CA ALA A 267 -11.07 -8.70 -30.05
C ALA A 267 -10.70 -10.20 -29.98
N THR A 268 -9.55 -10.58 -30.52
CA THR A 268 -9.08 -11.97 -30.56
C THR A 268 -8.43 -12.45 -29.25
N ASP A 269 -8.01 -11.54 -28.37
CA ASP A 269 -7.39 -11.89 -27.07
C ASP A 269 -8.45 -12.01 -25.97
N PRO A 270 -8.71 -13.22 -25.42
CA PRO A 270 -9.73 -13.41 -24.37
C PRO A 270 -9.42 -12.64 -23.08
N LEU A 271 -8.12 -12.48 -22.72
CA LEU A 271 -7.72 -11.75 -21.52
C LEU A 271 -7.98 -10.25 -21.68
N ALA A 272 -7.57 -9.67 -22.82
CA ALA A 272 -7.81 -8.26 -23.12
C ALA A 272 -9.31 -7.93 -23.14
N CYS A 273 -10.13 -8.77 -23.79
CA CYS A 273 -11.57 -8.61 -23.80
C CYS A 273 -12.19 -8.71 -22.41
N ALA A 274 -11.75 -9.67 -21.60
CA ALA A 274 -12.24 -9.85 -20.23
C ALA A 274 -11.87 -8.67 -19.32
N VAL A 275 -10.65 -8.12 -19.43
CA VAL A 275 -10.23 -6.93 -18.68
C VAL A 275 -11.11 -5.75 -19.05
N ARG A 276 -11.31 -5.46 -20.35
CA ARG A 276 -12.18 -4.37 -20.80
C ARG A 276 -13.64 -4.52 -20.34
N ALA A 277 -14.17 -5.74 -20.38
CA ALA A 277 -15.53 -6.00 -19.90
C ALA A 277 -15.68 -5.73 -18.40
N ARG A 278 -14.68 -6.10 -17.59
CA ARG A 278 -14.63 -5.80 -16.15
C ARG A 278 -14.55 -4.29 -15.88
N GLU A 279 -13.69 -3.59 -16.62
CA GLU A 279 -13.56 -2.13 -16.52
C GLU A 279 -14.87 -1.43 -16.87
N ALA A 280 -15.52 -1.82 -17.95
CA ALA A 280 -16.81 -1.28 -18.36
C ALA A 280 -17.90 -1.53 -17.30
N ALA A 281 -17.95 -2.72 -16.73
CA ALA A 281 -18.87 -3.06 -15.64
C ALA A 281 -18.59 -2.23 -14.38
N ALA A 282 -17.32 -2.04 -14.00
CA ALA A 282 -16.92 -1.22 -12.88
C ALA A 282 -17.31 0.26 -13.07
N LEU A 283 -17.11 0.81 -14.27
CA LEU A 283 -17.49 2.18 -14.61
C LEU A 283 -19.01 2.35 -14.62
N THR A 284 -19.77 1.36 -15.13
CA THR A 284 -21.24 1.37 -15.08
C THR A 284 -21.73 1.36 -13.62
N GLY A 285 -21.09 0.60 -12.75
CA GLY A 285 -21.37 0.50 -11.32
C GLY A 285 -20.69 1.59 -10.47
N MET A 286 -20.12 2.64 -11.07
CA MET A 286 -19.41 3.70 -10.34
C MET A 286 -20.25 4.29 -9.21
N PRO A 287 -19.69 4.46 -7.99
CA PRO A 287 -20.37 5.07 -6.86
C PRO A 287 -20.96 6.45 -7.18
N ALA A 288 -22.15 6.73 -6.62
CA ALA A 288 -22.94 7.91 -6.97
C ALA A 288 -22.22 9.24 -6.69
N ASN A 289 -21.39 9.31 -5.64
CA ASN A 289 -20.64 10.50 -5.27
C ASN A 289 -19.46 10.81 -6.21
N LEU A 290 -18.96 9.84 -6.96
CA LEU A 290 -17.87 10.04 -7.92
C LEU A 290 -18.37 10.47 -9.31
N ARG A 291 -19.59 10.11 -9.68
CA ARG A 291 -20.16 10.38 -11.03
C ARG A 291 -20.18 11.87 -11.42
N PRO A 292 -20.51 12.81 -10.51
CA PRO A 292 -20.60 14.23 -10.86
C PRO A 292 -19.24 14.92 -10.96
N LEU A 293 -18.13 14.26 -10.55
CA LEU A 293 -16.81 14.85 -10.62
C LEU A 293 -16.33 14.98 -12.07
N PRO A 294 -15.55 16.03 -12.39
CA PRO A 294 -14.79 16.06 -13.63
C PRO A 294 -13.88 14.82 -13.73
N GLN A 295 -13.95 14.12 -14.86
CA GLN A 295 -13.25 12.86 -15.04
C GLN A 295 -12.17 12.97 -16.11
N THR A 296 -11.05 12.31 -15.88
CA THR A 296 -9.98 12.11 -16.86
C THR A 296 -9.63 10.63 -16.89
N THR A 297 -9.46 10.04 -18.07
CA THR A 297 -8.98 8.67 -18.22
C THR A 297 -7.59 8.67 -18.84
N THR A 298 -6.64 7.96 -18.21
CA THR A 298 -5.33 7.71 -18.79
C THR A 298 -5.22 6.24 -19.19
N PRO A 299 -4.65 5.92 -20.35
CA PRO A 299 -4.56 4.54 -20.82
C PRO A 299 -3.53 3.74 -20.01
N LEU A 300 -3.70 2.43 -19.97
CA LEU A 300 -2.64 1.50 -19.56
C LEU A 300 -1.51 1.62 -20.60
N MET A 301 -0.27 1.79 -20.09
CA MET A 301 0.89 1.91 -20.97
C MET A 301 1.52 0.53 -21.23
N PRO A 302 2.09 0.27 -22.41
CA PRO A 302 2.75 -1.01 -22.73
C PRO A 302 4.11 -1.17 -22.04
N PHE A 303 4.56 -0.18 -21.26
CA PHE A 303 5.82 -0.14 -20.53
C PHE A 303 5.62 0.38 -19.10
N ASN A 304 6.65 0.26 -18.27
CA ASN A 304 6.64 0.85 -16.93
C ASN A 304 6.83 2.36 -16.99
N THR A 305 6.06 3.11 -16.20
CA THR A 305 6.09 4.58 -16.16
C THR A 305 7.24 5.10 -15.29
N VAL A 306 8.48 4.75 -15.66
CA VAL A 306 9.73 5.15 -15.01
C VAL A 306 10.56 5.96 -15.99
N GLY A 307 11.13 7.08 -15.54
CA GLY A 307 11.89 8.02 -16.34
C GLY A 307 11.03 9.08 -17.04
N VAL A 308 11.65 10.21 -17.34
CA VAL A 308 10.97 11.42 -17.86
C VAL A 308 10.22 11.16 -19.18
N ALA A 309 10.80 10.33 -20.07
CA ALA A 309 10.16 10.01 -21.35
C ALA A 309 8.85 9.24 -21.15
N ALA A 310 8.84 8.24 -20.27
CA ALA A 310 7.64 7.45 -19.94
C ALA A 310 6.57 8.29 -19.25
N LEU A 311 6.97 9.22 -18.36
CA LEU A 311 6.06 10.16 -17.70
C LEU A 311 5.40 11.14 -18.68
N LYS A 312 6.15 11.64 -19.66
CA LYS A 312 5.58 12.46 -20.75
C LYS A 312 4.56 11.67 -21.57
N ALA A 313 4.90 10.44 -21.93
CA ALA A 313 4.03 9.56 -22.71
C ALA A 313 2.72 9.21 -21.96
N LEU A 314 2.74 9.12 -20.64
CA LEU A 314 1.54 8.82 -19.83
C LEU A 314 0.43 9.87 -20.03
N LEU A 315 0.79 11.15 -20.15
CA LEU A 315 -0.18 12.24 -20.33
C LEU A 315 -0.30 12.71 -21.79
N GLU A 316 0.51 12.17 -22.70
CA GLU A 316 0.48 12.42 -24.14
C GLU A 316 0.61 11.08 -24.90
N PRO A 317 -0.41 10.21 -24.85
CA PRO A 317 -0.31 8.85 -25.40
C PRO A 317 0.00 8.80 -26.90
N SER A 318 -0.32 9.86 -27.66
CA SER A 318 0.00 9.97 -29.09
C SER A 318 1.52 10.01 -29.39
N HIS A 319 2.34 10.28 -28.39
CA HIS A 319 3.79 10.33 -28.46
C HIS A 319 4.46 9.14 -27.74
N ALA A 320 3.67 8.15 -27.30
CA ALA A 320 4.21 6.97 -26.63
C ALA A 320 5.08 6.19 -27.62
N PRO A 321 6.39 6.02 -27.37
CA PRO A 321 7.20 5.15 -28.19
C PRO A 321 6.64 3.72 -28.02
N LEU A 322 6.21 3.11 -29.12
CA LEU A 322 5.96 1.68 -29.12
C LEU A 322 7.30 1.01 -28.79
N PRO A 323 7.33 0.05 -27.85
CA PRO A 323 8.54 -0.72 -27.61
C PRO A 323 9.03 -1.30 -28.94
N ASP A 324 10.33 -1.15 -29.21
CA ASP A 324 10.94 -1.66 -30.43
C ASP A 324 10.71 -3.18 -30.48
N THR A 325 9.76 -3.62 -31.28
CA THR A 325 9.34 -5.03 -31.34
C THR A 325 10.18 -5.83 -32.34
N ALA A 326 11.24 -5.21 -32.89
CA ALA A 326 11.97 -5.75 -34.03
C ALA A 326 12.77 -7.03 -33.76
N ASP A 327 13.17 -7.30 -32.50
CA ASP A 327 14.14 -8.37 -32.21
C ASP A 327 13.64 -9.56 -31.38
N ASP A 328 12.40 -9.53 -30.85
CA ASP A 328 11.94 -10.62 -29.98
C ASP A 328 10.56 -11.14 -30.41
N HIS A 329 10.56 -12.04 -31.39
CA HIS A 329 9.35 -12.72 -31.89
C HIS A 329 8.87 -13.85 -30.97
N HIS A 330 9.58 -14.14 -29.89
CA HIS A 330 9.19 -15.19 -28.96
C HIS A 330 8.20 -14.69 -27.91
N PRO A 331 7.17 -15.49 -27.57
CA PRO A 331 6.28 -15.15 -26.47
C PRO A 331 7.10 -15.06 -25.17
N PRO A 332 6.83 -14.04 -24.32
CA PRO A 332 7.53 -13.93 -23.05
C PRO A 332 7.21 -15.15 -22.17
N VAL A 333 8.25 -15.76 -21.60
CA VAL A 333 8.14 -16.90 -20.69
C VAL A 333 8.73 -16.52 -19.33
N PRO A 334 8.22 -17.12 -18.21
CA PRO A 334 8.81 -16.93 -16.89
C PRO A 334 10.29 -17.35 -16.86
N PRO A 335 11.13 -16.70 -16.03
CA PRO A 335 12.49 -17.15 -15.76
C PRO A 335 12.51 -18.59 -15.21
N GLU A 336 13.62 -19.30 -15.41
CA GLU A 336 13.84 -20.61 -14.81
C GLU A 336 13.72 -20.55 -13.28
N GLY A 337 13.15 -21.59 -12.67
CA GLY A 337 12.98 -21.69 -11.21
C GLY A 337 11.70 -21.07 -10.68
N PHE A 338 10.89 -20.40 -11.51
CA PHE A 338 9.54 -19.98 -11.11
C PHE A 338 8.59 -21.16 -11.13
N VAL A 339 7.77 -21.26 -10.08
CA VAL A 339 6.79 -22.34 -9.93
C VAL A 339 5.36 -21.75 -9.86
N ASP A 340 4.36 -22.56 -10.16
CA ASP A 340 2.97 -22.15 -9.95
C ASP A 340 2.59 -22.12 -8.46
N LEU A 341 1.47 -21.47 -8.14
CA LEU A 341 0.99 -21.33 -6.76
C LEU A 341 0.71 -22.70 -6.13
N ARG A 342 0.25 -23.67 -6.92
CA ARG A 342 -0.02 -25.05 -6.47
C ARG A 342 1.24 -25.71 -5.92
N SER A 343 2.36 -25.58 -6.63
CA SER A 343 3.65 -26.14 -6.19
C SER A 343 4.15 -25.49 -4.88
N LEU A 344 3.87 -24.21 -4.67
CA LEU A 344 4.15 -23.57 -3.38
C LEU A 344 3.27 -24.13 -2.26
N ILE A 345 1.98 -24.35 -2.52
CA ILE A 345 1.03 -24.93 -1.56
C ILE A 345 1.44 -26.37 -1.22
N ASP A 346 1.86 -27.17 -2.22
CA ASP A 346 2.39 -28.52 -2.00
C ASP A 346 3.58 -28.51 -1.03
N GLY A 347 4.48 -27.54 -1.19
CA GLY A 347 5.61 -27.35 -0.28
C GLY A 347 5.23 -26.89 1.13
N LEU A 348 4.18 -26.07 1.27
CA LEU A 348 3.63 -25.66 2.57
C LEU A 348 2.98 -26.85 3.28
N GLU A 349 2.16 -27.61 2.59
CA GLU A 349 1.47 -28.80 3.12
C GLU A 349 2.48 -29.86 3.59
N ALA A 350 3.49 -30.16 2.77
CA ALA A 350 4.54 -31.10 3.11
C ALA A 350 5.36 -30.70 4.37
N ALA A 351 5.46 -29.41 4.66
CA ALA A 351 6.11 -28.89 5.87
C ALA A 351 5.24 -29.06 7.14
N GLY A 352 3.94 -29.34 7.00
CA GLY A 352 2.97 -29.49 8.09
C GLY A 352 2.45 -28.17 8.67
N PRO A 353 1.62 -28.23 9.73
CA PRO A 353 1.00 -27.07 10.34
C PRO A 353 2.01 -25.97 10.70
N ALA A 354 1.74 -24.76 10.21
CA ALA A 354 2.61 -23.61 10.36
C ALA A 354 1.80 -22.30 10.31
N LEU A 355 2.46 -21.21 10.67
CA LEU A 355 1.98 -19.86 10.39
C LEU A 355 2.43 -19.45 8.97
N VAL A 356 1.50 -19.26 8.08
CA VAL A 356 1.74 -18.73 6.71
C VAL A 356 1.37 -17.25 6.71
N MET A 357 2.34 -16.37 6.56
CA MET A 357 2.11 -14.92 6.56
C MET A 357 2.21 -14.36 5.14
N CYS A 358 1.12 -13.78 4.64
CA CYS A 358 1.09 -13.09 3.36
C CYS A 358 1.40 -11.61 3.57
N MET A 359 2.61 -11.18 3.19
CA MET A 359 3.12 -9.82 3.39
C MET A 359 3.40 -9.13 2.06
N GLY A 360 3.37 -7.80 2.06
CA GLY A 360 3.62 -6.96 0.89
C GLY A 360 2.85 -5.65 0.98
N LYS A 361 3.07 -4.74 0.05
CA LYS A 361 2.39 -3.43 -0.01
C LYS A 361 0.89 -3.55 -0.32
N GLY A 362 0.17 -2.45 -0.15
CA GLY A 362 -1.26 -2.37 -0.50
C GLY A 362 -1.51 -2.63 -2.00
N GLY A 363 -2.56 -3.40 -2.31
CA GLY A 363 -3.00 -3.63 -3.69
C GLY A 363 -2.28 -4.74 -4.47
N VAL A 364 -1.28 -5.44 -3.91
CA VAL A 364 -0.57 -6.54 -4.59
C VAL A 364 -1.34 -7.87 -4.61
N GLY A 365 -2.49 -7.95 -3.93
CA GLY A 365 -3.34 -9.15 -3.90
C GLY A 365 -3.06 -10.10 -2.73
N LYS A 366 -2.54 -9.61 -1.60
CA LYS A 366 -2.27 -10.42 -0.39
C LYS A 366 -3.49 -11.22 0.06
N THR A 367 -4.61 -10.55 0.24
CA THR A 367 -5.88 -11.14 0.68
C THR A 367 -6.34 -12.28 -0.23
N THR A 368 -6.23 -12.06 -1.54
CA THR A 368 -6.61 -13.05 -2.56
C THR A 368 -5.70 -14.29 -2.51
N ILE A 369 -4.38 -14.09 -2.42
CA ILE A 369 -3.40 -15.18 -2.33
C ILE A 369 -3.56 -15.93 -1.00
N ALA A 370 -3.75 -15.22 0.12
CA ALA A 370 -4.01 -15.83 1.42
C ALA A 370 -5.29 -16.69 1.40
N ALA A 371 -6.37 -16.15 0.84
CA ALA A 371 -7.63 -16.89 0.71
C ALA A 371 -7.50 -18.12 -0.18
N ALA A 372 -6.80 -18.02 -1.32
CA ALA A 372 -6.56 -19.14 -2.23
C ALA A 372 -5.73 -20.26 -1.56
N ILE A 373 -4.66 -19.90 -0.84
CA ILE A 373 -3.83 -20.85 -0.08
C ILE A 373 -4.66 -21.54 1.02
N ALA A 374 -5.41 -20.75 1.81
CA ALA A 374 -6.20 -21.26 2.92
C ALA A 374 -7.29 -22.23 2.44
N LEU A 375 -8.00 -21.85 1.38
CA LEU A 375 -9.07 -22.67 0.80
C LEU A 375 -8.52 -23.96 0.20
N GLU A 376 -7.41 -23.92 -0.53
CA GLU A 376 -6.79 -25.11 -1.11
C GLU A 376 -6.27 -26.08 -0.04
N LEU A 377 -5.61 -25.57 1.02
CA LEU A 377 -5.20 -26.40 2.15
C LEU A 377 -6.40 -27.05 2.86
N ALA A 378 -7.50 -26.31 3.05
CA ALA A 378 -8.73 -26.82 3.64
C ALA A 378 -9.40 -27.90 2.76
N HIS A 379 -9.46 -27.72 1.43
CA HIS A 379 -9.96 -28.71 0.47
C HIS A 379 -9.14 -30.01 0.49
N ARG A 380 -7.85 -29.92 0.83
CA ARG A 380 -6.99 -31.11 1.02
C ARG A 380 -7.17 -31.78 2.38
N GLY A 381 -8.12 -31.31 3.20
CA GLY A 381 -8.49 -31.91 4.49
C GLY A 381 -7.67 -31.40 5.68
N ASN A 382 -6.90 -30.35 5.51
CA ASN A 382 -6.16 -29.73 6.62
C ASN A 382 -7.08 -28.79 7.43
N ASP A 383 -6.90 -28.73 8.76
CA ASP A 383 -7.54 -27.73 9.62
C ASP A 383 -6.84 -26.36 9.42
N VAL A 384 -7.57 -25.37 8.93
CA VAL A 384 -7.04 -24.07 8.53
C VAL A 384 -7.78 -22.93 9.24
N LEU A 385 -7.01 -22.00 9.79
CA LEU A 385 -7.50 -20.69 10.22
C LEU A 385 -7.01 -19.64 9.24
N LEU A 386 -7.91 -18.97 8.54
CA LEU A 386 -7.63 -17.77 7.77
C LEU A 386 -7.99 -16.54 8.62
N THR A 387 -7.05 -15.65 8.82
CA THR A 387 -7.28 -14.42 9.60
C THR A 387 -6.60 -13.22 8.96
N THR A 388 -7.07 -12.01 9.29
CA THR A 388 -6.49 -10.76 8.76
C THR A 388 -6.22 -9.77 9.88
N THR A 389 -5.12 -9.02 9.74
CA THR A 389 -4.82 -7.83 10.52
C THR A 389 -5.19 -6.55 9.78
N ASP A 390 -5.65 -6.64 8.54
CA ASP A 390 -6.08 -5.47 7.74
C ASP A 390 -7.53 -5.12 8.09
N PRO A 391 -7.79 -3.95 8.68
CA PRO A 391 -9.14 -3.52 8.99
C PRO A 391 -10.03 -3.31 7.75
N ALA A 392 -9.43 -3.11 6.59
CA ALA A 392 -10.14 -2.93 5.32
C ALA A 392 -10.37 -4.24 4.55
N ALA A 393 -9.83 -5.37 5.02
CA ALA A 393 -10.00 -6.65 4.35
C ALA A 393 -11.39 -7.23 4.58
N HIS A 394 -12.04 -7.66 3.50
CA HIS A 394 -13.34 -8.33 3.48
C HIS A 394 -13.16 -9.80 3.10
N LEU A 395 -12.59 -10.61 4.01
CA LEU A 395 -12.33 -12.03 3.78
C LEU A 395 -13.60 -12.83 3.46
N THR A 396 -14.71 -12.52 4.16
CA THR A 396 -16.00 -13.17 3.94
C THR A 396 -16.54 -12.93 2.53
N ASP A 397 -16.40 -11.71 2.02
CA ASP A 397 -16.83 -11.35 0.66
C ASP A 397 -15.91 -12.00 -0.40
N THR A 398 -14.65 -12.25 -0.05
CA THR A 398 -13.68 -12.90 -0.94
C THR A 398 -13.94 -14.40 -1.08
N LEU A 399 -14.43 -15.07 -0.01
CA LEU A 399 -14.64 -16.54 0.03
C LEU A 399 -16.01 -16.99 -0.42
N ASP A 400 -17.05 -16.15 -0.27
CA ASP A 400 -18.43 -16.46 -0.62
C ASP A 400 -18.98 -17.70 0.09
N GLY A 401 -19.07 -17.67 1.43
CA GLY A 401 -19.69 -18.68 2.26
C GLY A 401 -18.78 -19.38 3.27
N GLU A 402 -19.32 -20.43 3.91
CA GLU A 402 -18.60 -21.30 4.85
C GLU A 402 -18.00 -22.50 4.10
N HIS A 403 -16.80 -22.91 4.49
CA HIS A 403 -16.10 -24.03 3.87
C HIS A 403 -15.64 -25.02 4.95
N GLU A 404 -15.72 -26.30 4.63
CA GLU A 404 -15.27 -27.37 5.50
C GLU A 404 -13.77 -27.23 5.79
N ASN A 405 -13.37 -27.47 7.04
CA ASN A 405 -12.00 -27.34 7.56
C ASN A 405 -11.40 -25.93 7.49
N LEU A 406 -12.17 -24.90 7.12
CA LEU A 406 -11.71 -23.51 7.07
C LEU A 406 -12.46 -22.65 8.10
N THR A 407 -11.74 -22.16 9.08
CA THR A 407 -12.24 -21.15 10.01
C THR A 407 -11.77 -19.77 9.54
N VAL A 408 -12.68 -18.82 9.43
CA VAL A 408 -12.35 -17.42 9.08
C VAL A 408 -12.50 -16.56 10.31
N SER A 409 -11.50 -15.73 10.59
CA SER A 409 -11.54 -14.76 11.69
C SER A 409 -10.92 -13.43 11.27
N ARG A 410 -11.04 -12.45 12.14
CA ARG A 410 -10.43 -11.13 11.97
C ARG A 410 -9.87 -10.68 13.32
N ILE A 411 -8.68 -10.10 13.30
CA ILE A 411 -8.17 -9.36 14.44
C ILE A 411 -8.80 -7.98 14.39
N ASP A 412 -9.83 -7.78 15.23
CA ASP A 412 -10.52 -6.50 15.34
C ASP A 412 -9.88 -5.69 16.48
N PRO A 413 -9.19 -4.57 16.17
CA PRO A 413 -8.53 -3.76 17.19
C PRO A 413 -9.51 -3.24 18.26
N ALA A 414 -10.70 -2.79 17.86
CA ALA A 414 -11.67 -2.24 18.81
C ALA A 414 -12.16 -3.30 19.79
N HIS A 415 -12.45 -4.50 19.30
CA HIS A 415 -12.85 -5.64 20.14
C HIS A 415 -11.69 -6.09 21.06
N ALA A 416 -10.46 -6.20 20.52
CA ALA A 416 -9.27 -6.57 21.28
C ALA A 416 -9.01 -5.61 22.45
N ILE A 417 -9.13 -4.31 22.21
CA ILE A 417 -8.96 -3.24 23.20
C ILE A 417 -10.05 -3.34 24.28
N SER A 418 -11.31 -3.51 23.90
CA SER A 418 -12.41 -3.65 24.87
C SER A 418 -12.22 -4.87 25.76
N GLU A 419 -11.95 -6.03 25.16
CA GLU A 419 -11.70 -7.28 25.89
C GLU A 419 -10.47 -7.18 26.82
N TYR A 420 -9.41 -6.53 26.37
CA TYR A 420 -8.21 -6.31 27.18
C TYR A 420 -8.51 -5.43 28.38
N ARG A 421 -9.20 -4.28 28.18
CA ARG A 421 -9.58 -3.35 29.24
C ARG A 421 -10.48 -4.03 30.29
N GLU A 422 -11.47 -4.78 29.85
CA GLU A 422 -12.37 -5.54 30.72
C GLU A 422 -11.60 -6.57 31.57
N ARG A 423 -10.67 -7.31 30.94
CA ARG A 423 -9.85 -8.32 31.61
C ARG A 423 -8.93 -7.71 32.67
N VAL A 424 -8.27 -6.59 32.34
CA VAL A 424 -7.40 -5.87 33.28
C VAL A 424 -8.21 -5.29 34.44
N MET A 425 -9.36 -4.69 34.16
CA MET A 425 -10.26 -4.17 35.19
C MET A 425 -10.83 -5.27 36.10
N ALA A 426 -11.20 -6.41 35.54
CA ALA A 426 -11.68 -7.56 36.31
C ALA A 426 -10.57 -8.21 37.15
N GLY A 427 -9.32 -8.21 36.69
CA GLY A 427 -8.16 -8.74 37.39
C GLY A 427 -7.56 -7.72 38.36
N LYS A 428 -6.71 -6.84 37.87
CA LYS A 428 -5.99 -5.84 38.69
C LYS A 428 -6.96 -4.83 39.35
N GLY A 429 -8.00 -4.41 38.66
CA GLY A 429 -8.98 -3.47 39.21
C GLY A 429 -9.82 -4.03 40.36
N ALA A 430 -9.97 -5.34 40.48
CA ALA A 430 -10.76 -5.95 41.54
C ALA A 430 -10.19 -5.72 42.96
N SER A 431 -8.87 -5.52 43.05
CA SER A 431 -8.17 -5.28 44.32
C SER A 431 -8.00 -3.79 44.68
N LEU A 432 -8.45 -2.87 43.81
CA LEU A 432 -8.30 -1.42 43.98
C LEU A 432 -9.56 -0.80 44.57
N ASP A 433 -9.38 0.33 45.25
CA ASP A 433 -10.48 1.22 45.67
C ASP A 433 -11.04 2.00 44.47
N ASP A 434 -12.09 2.79 44.67
CA ASP A 434 -12.76 3.52 43.58
C ASP A 434 -11.82 4.53 42.90
N ALA A 435 -10.93 5.20 43.63
CA ALA A 435 -9.94 6.13 43.12
C ALA A 435 -8.89 5.40 42.28
N GLY A 436 -8.38 4.28 42.74
CA GLY A 436 -7.45 3.42 42.02
C GLY A 436 -8.04 2.79 40.77
N ARG A 437 -9.33 2.42 40.80
CA ARG A 437 -10.08 1.96 39.60
C ARG A 437 -10.22 3.05 38.56
N ALA A 438 -10.54 4.28 38.98
CA ALA A 438 -10.64 5.42 38.07
C ALA A 438 -9.31 5.75 37.42
N ALA A 439 -8.21 5.74 38.18
CA ALA A 439 -6.86 5.94 37.66
C ALA A 439 -6.46 4.83 36.67
N LEU A 440 -6.71 3.56 37.00
CA LEU A 440 -6.45 2.43 36.11
C LEU A 440 -7.28 2.52 34.82
N ALA A 441 -8.55 2.92 34.92
CA ALA A 441 -9.42 3.10 33.75
C ALA A 441 -8.93 4.23 32.83
N GLU A 442 -8.33 5.28 33.37
CA GLU A 442 -7.71 6.35 32.58
C GLU A 442 -6.41 5.90 31.91
N ASP A 443 -5.54 5.22 32.63
CA ASP A 443 -4.31 4.61 32.08
C ASP A 443 -4.62 3.65 30.91
N LEU A 444 -5.69 2.88 31.01
CA LEU A 444 -6.12 1.95 29.97
C LEU A 444 -6.70 2.64 28.72
N LYS A 445 -6.88 3.96 28.69
CA LYS A 445 -7.24 4.72 27.48
C LYS A 445 -6.04 5.13 26.64
N SER A 446 -4.82 4.90 27.14
CA SER A 446 -3.61 5.28 26.41
C SER A 446 -3.45 4.49 25.11
N PRO A 447 -2.89 5.10 24.04
CA PRO A 447 -2.59 4.42 22.77
C PRO A 447 -1.69 3.19 22.95
N CYS A 448 -0.76 3.22 23.92
CA CYS A 448 0.11 2.07 24.24
C CYS A 448 -0.70 0.85 24.72
N THR A 449 -1.79 1.06 25.44
CA THR A 449 -2.70 -0.02 25.85
C THR A 449 -3.38 -0.67 24.66
N ASP A 450 -3.75 0.12 23.67
CA ASP A 450 -4.38 -0.34 22.44
C ASP A 450 -3.42 -1.23 21.63
N GLU A 451 -2.16 -0.84 21.52
CA GLU A 451 -1.12 -1.66 20.88
C GLU A 451 -0.89 -3.00 21.61
N VAL A 452 -0.84 -2.98 22.95
CA VAL A 452 -0.69 -4.20 23.76
C VAL A 452 -1.88 -5.15 23.56
N ALA A 453 -3.09 -4.63 23.48
CA ALA A 453 -4.30 -5.43 23.28
C ALA A 453 -4.29 -6.16 21.94
N VAL A 454 -4.00 -5.44 20.85
CA VAL A 454 -3.88 -6.00 19.50
C VAL A 454 -2.75 -7.02 19.42
N PHE A 455 -1.61 -6.73 20.06
CA PHE A 455 -0.47 -7.64 20.16
C PHE A 455 -0.81 -8.96 20.88
N GLN A 456 -1.60 -8.92 21.94
CA GLN A 456 -2.02 -10.15 22.62
C GLN A 456 -2.90 -11.03 21.74
N GLN A 457 -3.83 -10.45 21.01
CA GLN A 457 -4.67 -11.19 20.07
C GLN A 457 -3.83 -11.79 18.93
N PHE A 458 -2.91 -11.02 18.36
CA PHE A 458 -1.95 -11.51 17.36
C PHE A 458 -1.13 -12.68 17.91
N SER A 459 -0.60 -12.56 19.12
CA SER A 459 0.18 -13.61 19.79
C SER A 459 -0.63 -14.91 19.94
N HIS A 460 -1.91 -14.79 20.32
CA HIS A 460 -2.80 -15.95 20.43
C HIS A 460 -2.97 -16.66 19.07
N VAL A 461 -3.17 -15.91 17.99
CA VAL A 461 -3.25 -16.44 16.63
C VAL A 461 -1.96 -17.15 16.23
N VAL A 462 -0.79 -16.54 16.48
CA VAL A 462 0.52 -17.13 16.20
C VAL A 462 0.67 -18.49 16.93
N PHE A 463 0.22 -18.61 18.16
CA PHE A 463 0.33 -19.86 18.92
C PHE A 463 -0.61 -20.98 18.42
N GLN A 464 -1.72 -20.65 17.75
CA GLN A 464 -2.62 -21.66 17.14
C GLN A 464 -1.93 -22.45 16.03
N SER A 465 -0.92 -21.88 15.35
CA SER A 465 -0.16 -22.55 14.29
C SER A 465 0.61 -23.80 14.74
N ARG A 466 0.61 -24.13 16.04
CA ARG A 466 1.15 -25.40 16.57
C ARG A 466 0.28 -26.61 16.22
N ARG A 467 -1.00 -26.41 15.96
CA ARG A 467 -1.98 -27.50 15.82
C ARG A 467 -2.65 -27.54 14.47
N ARG A 468 -2.72 -26.39 13.78
CA ARG A 468 -3.37 -26.22 12.50
C ARG A 468 -2.63 -25.22 11.63
N PHE A 469 -2.92 -25.18 10.35
CA PHE A 469 -2.43 -24.09 9.50
C PHE A 469 -3.10 -22.77 9.91
N VAL A 470 -2.30 -21.74 10.06
CA VAL A 470 -2.78 -20.37 10.26
C VAL A 470 -2.31 -19.55 9.08
N VAL A 471 -3.23 -19.13 8.21
CA VAL A 471 -2.93 -18.23 7.09
C VAL A 471 -3.30 -16.82 7.50
N LEU A 472 -2.29 -15.96 7.58
CA LEU A 472 -2.44 -14.58 8.03
C LEU A 472 -2.30 -13.63 6.84
N ASP A 473 -3.41 -12.96 6.51
CA ASP A 473 -3.42 -11.81 5.62
C ASP A 473 -3.02 -10.56 6.41
N THR A 474 -1.89 -9.95 6.06
CA THR A 474 -1.37 -8.81 6.83
C THR A 474 -1.83 -7.47 6.28
N ALA A 475 -2.04 -6.50 7.17
CA ALA A 475 -2.16 -5.11 6.78
C ALA A 475 -0.94 -4.65 5.96
N PRO A 476 -1.06 -3.60 5.13
CA PRO A 476 0.09 -3.02 4.44
C PRO A 476 1.21 -2.67 5.42
N THR A 477 2.42 -2.96 5.04
CA THR A 477 3.71 -3.00 5.75
C THR A 477 3.88 -2.29 7.10
N GLY A 478 3.40 -1.05 7.29
CA GLY A 478 3.66 -0.27 8.51
C GLY A 478 3.08 -0.88 9.79
N HIS A 479 1.82 -1.30 9.80
CA HIS A 479 1.18 -1.91 10.98
C HIS A 479 1.76 -3.28 11.33
N THR A 480 2.18 -4.05 10.32
CA THR A 480 2.78 -5.38 10.57
C THR A 480 4.17 -5.24 11.17
N LEU A 481 4.97 -4.25 10.75
CA LEU A 481 6.27 -3.95 11.34
C LEU A 481 6.14 -3.47 12.79
N LEU A 482 5.14 -2.65 13.11
CA LEU A 482 4.83 -2.25 14.48
C LEU A 482 4.49 -3.46 15.39
N LEU A 483 3.73 -4.43 14.88
CA LEU A 483 3.47 -5.68 15.57
C LEU A 483 4.75 -6.50 15.78
N LEU A 484 5.68 -6.51 14.82
CA LEU A 484 6.98 -7.16 14.94
C LEU A 484 7.87 -6.45 15.98
N ASP A 485 7.89 -5.13 16.00
CA ASP A 485 8.61 -4.33 17.01
C ASP A 485 8.04 -4.55 18.42
N ALA A 486 6.71 -4.58 18.55
CA ALA A 486 6.05 -4.91 19.81
C ALA A 486 6.42 -6.33 20.29
N THR A 487 6.53 -7.32 19.36
CA THR A 487 7.02 -8.66 19.69
C THR A 487 8.47 -8.64 20.19
N GLY A 488 9.32 -7.83 19.59
CA GLY A 488 10.72 -7.65 19.99
C GLY A 488 10.86 -7.01 21.36
N SER A 489 10.08 -5.99 21.66
CA SER A 489 10.05 -5.31 22.95
C SER A 489 9.55 -6.23 24.07
N TYR A 490 8.45 -6.96 23.80
CA TYR A 490 7.94 -7.98 24.72
C TYR A 490 8.95 -9.11 24.97
N HIS A 491 9.64 -9.57 23.93
CA HIS A 491 10.69 -10.58 24.06
C HIS A 491 11.83 -10.09 24.97
N ARG A 492 12.32 -8.87 24.79
CA ARG A 492 13.37 -8.27 25.63
C ARG A 492 12.94 -8.14 27.08
N GLU A 493 11.68 -7.77 27.33
CA GLU A 493 11.14 -7.65 28.68
C GLU A 493 11.04 -9.00 29.38
N ILE A 494 10.51 -10.02 28.71
CA ILE A 494 10.48 -11.39 29.25
C ILE A 494 11.90 -11.90 29.52
N ALA A 495 12.84 -11.66 28.60
CA ALA A 495 14.24 -12.08 28.78
C ALA A 495 14.92 -11.41 29.99
N ARG A 496 14.54 -10.16 30.33
CA ARG A 496 15.04 -9.46 31.54
C ARG A 496 14.44 -10.00 32.85
N GLN A 497 13.17 -10.42 32.81
CA GLN A 497 12.44 -10.84 34.03
C GLN A 497 12.68 -12.30 34.38
N MET A 498 13.15 -13.14 33.46
CA MET A 498 13.35 -14.57 33.70
C MET A 498 14.82 -14.87 34.03
N SER A 499 15.02 -15.56 35.14
CA SER A 499 16.33 -16.10 35.54
C SER A 499 16.79 -17.22 34.61
N ASP A 500 18.10 -17.33 34.40
CA ASP A 500 18.76 -18.37 33.60
C ASP A 500 18.21 -19.77 33.91
N GLY A 501 17.66 -20.44 32.91
CA GLY A 501 17.24 -21.85 32.99
C GLY A 501 15.76 -22.14 32.68
N THR A 502 14.89 -21.14 32.58
CA THR A 502 13.47 -21.38 32.28
C THR A 502 13.24 -21.38 30.74
N ARG A 503 12.75 -22.50 30.18
CA ARG A 503 12.37 -22.58 28.75
C ARG A 503 11.09 -21.81 28.54
N TYR A 504 11.16 -20.71 27.81
CA TYR A 504 10.00 -19.93 27.35
C TYR A 504 10.01 -19.81 25.83
N THR A 505 8.85 -19.63 25.23
CA THR A 505 8.70 -19.39 23.79
C THR A 505 7.89 -18.13 23.61
N THR A 506 8.50 -17.11 23.05
CA THR A 506 7.81 -15.86 22.71
C THR A 506 7.25 -15.90 21.28
N PRO A 507 6.28 -15.03 20.94
CA PRO A 507 5.82 -14.90 19.56
C PRO A 507 6.97 -14.60 18.57
N LEU A 508 7.93 -13.75 18.95
CA LEU A 508 9.09 -13.43 18.12
C LEU A 508 9.92 -14.69 17.78
N MET A 509 10.22 -15.53 18.76
CA MET A 509 10.96 -16.77 18.52
C MET A 509 10.25 -17.69 17.52
N ARG A 510 8.92 -17.68 17.51
CA ARG A 510 8.15 -18.44 16.52
C ARG A 510 8.21 -17.81 15.13
N LEU A 511 8.16 -16.50 15.05
CA LEU A 511 8.26 -15.78 13.78
C LEU A 511 9.64 -15.96 13.14
N GLN A 512 10.70 -16.05 13.95
CA GLN A 512 12.08 -16.29 13.52
C GLN A 512 12.36 -17.75 13.15
N ASP A 513 11.52 -18.70 13.59
CA ASP A 513 11.73 -20.12 13.29
C ASP A 513 11.16 -20.49 11.91
N PRO A 514 12.01 -20.77 10.90
CA PRO A 514 11.54 -21.09 9.54
C PRO A 514 10.76 -22.42 9.45
N ALA A 515 10.86 -23.28 10.47
CA ALA A 515 10.04 -24.48 10.56
C ALA A 515 8.58 -24.15 10.92
N GLN A 516 8.36 -23.13 11.73
CA GLN A 516 7.07 -22.77 12.29
C GLN A 516 6.38 -21.60 11.56
N THR A 517 7.15 -20.75 10.88
CA THR A 517 6.64 -19.57 10.17
C THR A 517 7.14 -19.56 8.72
N LYS A 518 6.19 -19.40 7.79
CA LYS A 518 6.42 -19.31 6.36
C LYS A 518 5.96 -17.94 5.87
N VAL A 519 6.89 -17.01 5.71
CA VAL A 519 6.58 -15.68 5.19
C VAL A 519 6.58 -15.72 3.67
N LEU A 520 5.47 -15.33 3.06
CA LEU A 520 5.31 -15.15 1.61
C LEU A 520 5.32 -13.65 1.31
N LEU A 521 6.31 -13.19 0.56
CA LEU A 521 6.36 -11.82 0.07
C LEU A 521 5.62 -11.72 -1.26
N ILE A 522 4.49 -11.02 -1.26
CA ILE A 522 3.61 -10.88 -2.42
C ILE A 522 3.89 -9.54 -3.09
N THR A 523 4.13 -9.59 -4.39
CA THR A 523 4.41 -8.43 -5.23
C THR A 523 3.69 -8.51 -6.57
N LEU A 524 3.68 -7.40 -7.32
CA LEU A 524 3.34 -7.36 -8.73
C LEU A 524 4.64 -7.34 -9.57
N PRO A 525 4.61 -7.75 -10.85
CA PRO A 525 5.78 -7.76 -11.72
C PRO A 525 6.12 -6.35 -12.24
N GLU A 526 6.10 -5.36 -11.37
CA GLU A 526 6.36 -3.95 -11.65
C GLU A 526 7.53 -3.45 -10.79
N THR A 527 8.26 -2.45 -11.27
CA THR A 527 9.49 -1.97 -10.63
C THR A 527 9.26 -1.56 -9.17
N THR A 528 8.28 -0.70 -8.92
CA THR A 528 7.99 -0.17 -7.59
C THR A 528 7.53 -1.24 -6.59
N PRO A 529 6.52 -2.09 -6.89
CA PRO A 529 6.12 -3.16 -5.97
C PRO A 529 7.25 -4.15 -5.63
N VAL A 530 8.14 -4.44 -6.58
CA VAL A 530 9.29 -5.33 -6.35
C VAL A 530 10.29 -4.69 -5.40
N GLN A 531 10.61 -3.41 -5.58
CA GLN A 531 11.53 -2.69 -4.69
C GLN A 531 10.97 -2.58 -3.27
N GLU A 532 9.69 -2.27 -3.12
CA GLU A 532 9.02 -2.21 -1.82
C GLU A 532 9.02 -3.56 -1.10
N ALA A 533 8.85 -4.65 -1.85
CA ALA A 533 8.94 -5.99 -1.29
C ALA A 533 10.40 -6.35 -0.91
N GLU A 534 11.40 -5.84 -1.62
CA GLU A 534 12.82 -5.99 -1.29
C GLU A 534 13.19 -5.22 -0.01
N GLU A 535 12.70 -3.99 0.14
CA GLU A 535 12.86 -3.21 1.37
C GLU A 535 12.22 -3.95 2.56
N LEU A 536 11.01 -4.47 2.38
CA LEU A 536 10.34 -5.30 3.39
C LEU A 536 11.15 -6.56 3.73
N GLN A 537 11.76 -7.21 2.74
CA GLN A 537 12.68 -8.33 3.00
C GLN A 537 13.86 -7.90 3.86
N GLY A 538 14.41 -6.72 3.62
CA GLY A 538 15.48 -6.12 4.44
C GLY A 538 15.04 -5.88 5.89
N ASP A 539 13.81 -5.37 6.09
CA ASP A 539 13.24 -5.17 7.42
C ASP A 539 13.03 -6.48 8.18
N LEU A 540 12.49 -7.48 7.50
CA LEU A 540 12.34 -8.82 8.06
C LEU A 540 13.69 -9.45 8.42
N ALA A 541 14.72 -9.28 7.59
CA ALA A 541 16.06 -9.76 7.86
C ALA A 541 16.66 -9.10 9.12
N ARG A 542 16.42 -7.79 9.32
CA ARG A 542 16.82 -7.09 10.58
C ARG A 542 16.11 -7.65 11.81
N ALA A 543 14.87 -8.13 11.66
CA ALA A 543 14.13 -8.81 12.71
C ALA A 543 14.51 -10.32 12.86
N GLY A 544 15.46 -10.83 12.08
CA GLY A 544 15.86 -12.24 12.06
C GLY A 544 14.85 -13.18 11.40
N ILE A 545 13.98 -12.65 10.52
CA ILE A 545 12.95 -13.42 9.82
C ILE A 545 13.36 -13.57 8.36
N THR A 546 13.40 -14.81 7.87
CA THR A 546 13.72 -15.12 6.47
C THR A 546 12.46 -15.49 5.69
N PRO A 547 12.16 -14.83 4.56
CA PRO A 547 11.04 -15.22 3.71
C PRO A 547 11.15 -16.67 3.22
N TYR A 548 10.04 -17.37 3.25
CA TYR A 548 9.93 -18.73 2.70
C TYR A 548 9.89 -18.72 1.17
N ALA A 549 9.15 -17.79 0.59
CA ALA A 549 9.04 -17.61 -0.85
C ALA A 549 8.61 -16.18 -1.21
N TRP A 550 8.87 -15.80 -2.46
CA TRP A 550 8.20 -14.68 -3.10
C TRP A 550 7.04 -15.19 -3.97
N VAL A 551 5.99 -14.38 -4.11
CA VAL A 551 4.84 -14.64 -4.99
C VAL A 551 4.62 -13.43 -5.88
N VAL A 552 4.92 -13.58 -7.17
CA VAL A 552 4.64 -12.56 -8.18
C VAL A 552 3.22 -12.76 -8.70
N ASN A 553 2.32 -11.87 -8.33
CA ASN A 553 0.90 -11.95 -8.63
C ASN A 553 0.55 -11.14 -9.89
N ASN A 554 -0.55 -11.50 -10.57
CA ASN A 554 -1.08 -10.79 -11.75
C ASN A 554 -0.08 -10.70 -12.93
N SER A 555 0.76 -11.70 -13.15
CA SER A 555 1.74 -11.69 -14.23
C SER A 555 1.08 -11.94 -15.59
N LEU A 556 1.35 -11.06 -16.53
CA LEU A 556 1.01 -11.23 -17.95
C LEU A 556 1.92 -12.26 -18.62
N VAL A 557 3.19 -12.37 -18.19
CA VAL A 557 4.09 -13.42 -18.67
C VAL A 557 3.51 -14.79 -18.39
N ALA A 558 2.99 -15.01 -17.16
CA ALA A 558 2.36 -16.27 -16.79
C ALA A 558 0.99 -16.48 -17.47
N ALA A 559 0.28 -15.40 -17.81
CA ALA A 559 -1.01 -15.45 -18.48
C ALA A 559 -0.90 -15.72 -20.00
N ALA A 560 0.29 -15.56 -20.59
CA ALA A 560 0.60 -15.80 -22.00
C ALA A 560 -0.42 -15.17 -22.98
N PRO A 561 -0.64 -13.84 -22.95
CA PRO A 561 -1.62 -13.18 -23.80
C PRO A 561 -1.25 -13.25 -25.29
N THR A 562 -2.25 -13.16 -26.15
CA THR A 562 -2.06 -13.17 -27.61
C THR A 562 -2.08 -11.77 -28.23
N SER A 563 -2.66 -10.77 -27.55
CA SER A 563 -2.67 -9.39 -27.98
C SER A 563 -1.25 -8.79 -28.02
N PRO A 564 -0.84 -8.15 -29.14
CA PRO A 564 0.46 -7.48 -29.24
C PRO A 564 0.73 -6.46 -28.11
N PHE A 565 -0.32 -5.72 -27.72
CA PHE A 565 -0.25 -4.78 -26.61
C PHE A 565 0.07 -5.45 -25.27
N LEU A 566 -0.67 -6.51 -24.92
CA LEU A 566 -0.43 -7.26 -23.68
C LEU A 566 0.90 -8.02 -23.71
N GLN A 567 1.34 -8.49 -24.89
CA GLN A 567 2.67 -9.08 -25.05
C GLN A 567 3.79 -8.05 -24.82
N ALA A 568 3.64 -6.82 -25.33
CA ALA A 568 4.58 -5.73 -25.04
C ALA A 568 4.63 -5.44 -23.52
N ARG A 569 3.47 -5.41 -22.86
CA ARG A 569 3.39 -5.24 -21.41
C ARG A 569 4.02 -6.43 -20.65
N ALA A 570 3.79 -7.66 -21.11
CA ALA A 570 4.44 -8.85 -20.54
C ALA A 570 5.97 -8.79 -20.66
N ARG A 571 6.49 -8.31 -21.81
CA ARG A 571 7.96 -8.10 -21.94
C ARG A 571 8.47 -7.07 -20.94
N ALA A 572 7.69 -6.05 -20.62
CA ALA A 572 8.05 -5.03 -19.63
C ALA A 572 8.12 -5.57 -18.18
N GLU A 573 7.55 -6.77 -17.90
CA GLU A 573 7.70 -7.44 -16.60
C GLU A 573 9.09 -8.08 -16.41
N ARG A 574 9.80 -8.40 -17.50
CA ARG A 574 11.05 -9.18 -17.50
C ARG A 574 12.13 -8.64 -16.55
N PRO A 575 12.43 -7.33 -16.50
CA PRO A 575 13.41 -6.80 -15.55
C PRO A 575 13.03 -7.06 -14.10
N SER A 576 11.75 -6.89 -13.77
CA SER A 576 11.20 -7.13 -12.42
C SER A 576 11.27 -8.61 -12.05
N LEU A 577 10.89 -9.51 -12.96
CA LEU A 577 10.96 -10.96 -12.75
C LEU A 577 12.40 -11.43 -12.54
N ASN A 578 13.35 -10.93 -13.36
CA ASN A 578 14.77 -11.24 -13.20
C ASN A 578 15.34 -10.75 -11.86
N ARG A 579 14.89 -9.57 -11.38
CA ARG A 579 15.29 -9.07 -10.06
C ARG A 579 14.78 -9.99 -8.96
N VAL A 580 13.53 -10.39 -9.00
CA VAL A 580 12.93 -11.31 -8.00
C VAL A 580 13.64 -12.66 -7.99
N ALA A 581 14.01 -13.21 -9.17
CA ALA A 581 14.80 -14.43 -9.28
C ALA A 581 16.15 -14.35 -8.54
N GLY A 582 16.75 -13.15 -8.48
CA GLY A 582 18.00 -12.91 -7.75
C GLY A 582 17.84 -12.74 -6.23
N LEU A 583 16.61 -12.48 -5.74
CA LEU A 583 16.34 -12.17 -4.33
C LEU A 583 15.93 -13.38 -3.51
N CYS A 584 15.33 -14.40 -4.11
CA CYS A 584 14.84 -15.58 -3.42
C CYS A 584 14.96 -16.83 -4.29
N ALA A 585 15.38 -17.94 -3.66
CA ALA A 585 15.51 -19.23 -4.35
C ALA A 585 14.15 -19.90 -4.68
N ARG A 586 13.05 -19.47 -4.04
CA ARG A 586 11.72 -20.02 -4.25
C ARG A 586 10.77 -18.89 -4.64
N VAL A 587 10.32 -18.89 -5.90
CA VAL A 587 9.45 -17.85 -6.44
C VAL A 587 8.23 -18.51 -7.07
N GLY A 588 7.05 -18.17 -6.53
CA GLY A 588 5.77 -18.48 -7.16
C GLY A 588 5.38 -17.37 -8.15
N ILE A 589 4.76 -17.76 -9.25
CA ILE A 589 4.18 -16.81 -10.19
C ILE A 589 2.70 -17.16 -10.44
N VAL A 590 1.86 -16.14 -10.42
CA VAL A 590 0.41 -16.27 -10.54
C VAL A 590 -0.05 -15.49 -11.77
N PRO A 591 -0.72 -16.11 -12.73
CA PRO A 591 -1.15 -15.45 -13.95
C PRO A 591 -2.26 -14.41 -13.68
N MET A 592 -2.29 -13.37 -14.51
CA MET A 592 -3.45 -12.50 -14.59
C MET A 592 -4.64 -13.28 -15.14
N LEU A 593 -5.75 -13.30 -14.39
CA LEU A 593 -6.92 -14.07 -14.76
C LEU A 593 -7.94 -13.26 -15.57
N THR A 594 -8.72 -13.94 -16.40
CA THR A 594 -9.85 -13.36 -17.14
C THR A 594 -11.02 -12.96 -16.23
N ARG A 595 -11.15 -13.59 -15.05
CA ARG A 595 -12.15 -13.26 -14.02
C ARG A 595 -11.46 -12.86 -12.73
N GLU A 596 -12.07 -11.94 -12.00
CA GLU A 596 -11.58 -11.63 -10.64
C GLU A 596 -11.72 -12.87 -9.76
N PRO A 597 -10.71 -13.23 -8.98
CA PRO A 597 -10.74 -14.41 -8.11
C PRO A 597 -11.55 -14.11 -6.83
N VAL A 598 -12.87 -13.99 -6.99
CA VAL A 598 -13.86 -13.84 -5.91
C VAL A 598 -14.71 -15.08 -5.86
N GLY A 599 -14.96 -15.58 -4.65
CA GLY A 599 -15.67 -16.82 -4.39
C GLY A 599 -14.81 -18.07 -4.53
N ALA A 600 -15.22 -19.14 -3.84
CA ALA A 600 -14.44 -20.37 -3.70
C ALA A 600 -14.00 -20.99 -5.03
N ALA A 601 -14.88 -21.05 -6.01
CA ALA A 601 -14.56 -21.63 -7.32
C ALA A 601 -13.43 -20.89 -8.04
N SER A 602 -13.43 -19.55 -7.98
CA SER A 602 -12.41 -18.71 -8.62
C SER A 602 -11.08 -18.76 -7.88
N LEU A 603 -11.11 -18.83 -6.54
CA LEU A 603 -9.91 -18.98 -5.69
C LEU A 603 -9.26 -20.36 -5.89
N THR A 604 -10.06 -21.43 -5.99
CA THR A 604 -9.55 -22.76 -6.33
C THR A 604 -8.94 -22.80 -7.73
N ALA A 605 -9.55 -22.13 -8.69
CA ALA A 605 -8.99 -22.00 -10.04
C ALA A 605 -7.65 -21.23 -10.02
N LEU A 606 -7.54 -20.17 -9.20
CA LEU A 606 -6.29 -19.43 -9.00
C LEU A 606 -5.19 -20.32 -8.40
N ALA A 607 -5.52 -21.09 -7.36
CA ALA A 607 -4.58 -22.01 -6.71
C ALA A 607 -4.10 -23.13 -7.64
N SER A 608 -4.93 -23.51 -8.63
CA SER A 608 -4.67 -24.60 -9.58
C SER A 608 -4.17 -24.11 -10.95
N ALA A 609 -4.03 -22.78 -11.15
CA ALA A 609 -3.60 -22.23 -12.42
C ALA A 609 -2.16 -22.67 -12.73
N SER A 610 -1.99 -23.40 -13.83
CA SER A 610 -0.68 -23.82 -14.33
C SER A 610 0.00 -22.68 -15.07
N VAL A 611 1.30 -22.55 -14.87
CA VAL A 611 2.14 -21.61 -15.61
C VAL A 611 2.72 -22.31 -16.83
N PRO A 612 2.76 -21.67 -18.02
CA PRO A 612 3.44 -22.23 -19.18
C PRO A 612 4.90 -22.55 -18.81
N GLY A 613 5.32 -23.80 -19.05
CA GLY A 613 6.72 -24.20 -18.80
C GLY A 613 7.71 -23.38 -19.61
N PRO A 614 9.01 -23.36 -19.23
CA PRO A 614 10.03 -22.70 -20.00
C PRO A 614 10.01 -23.24 -21.44
N TRP A 615 10.09 -22.32 -22.42
CA TRP A 615 10.06 -22.66 -23.83
C TRP A 615 11.24 -23.58 -24.18
N SER A 616 10.95 -24.80 -24.65
CA SER A 616 11.91 -25.72 -25.23
C SER A 616 11.90 -25.57 -26.75
N PRO A 617 13.04 -25.35 -27.41
CA PRO A 617 13.09 -25.25 -28.86
C PRO A 617 12.60 -26.52 -29.59
N GLU A 618 12.48 -27.64 -28.89
CA GLU A 618 12.06 -28.93 -29.45
C GLU A 618 10.54 -29.11 -29.57
N SER A 619 9.72 -28.24 -29.02
CA SER A 619 8.25 -28.33 -29.09
C SER A 619 7.61 -27.62 -30.30
N GLY A 620 8.42 -27.03 -31.17
CA GLY A 620 7.99 -26.48 -32.45
C GLY A 620 7.74 -27.61 -33.46
N GLY A 621 6.49 -28.05 -33.61
CA GLY A 621 6.09 -28.95 -34.69
C GLY A 621 6.50 -28.37 -36.07
N PRO A 622 6.74 -29.22 -37.08
CA PRO A 622 7.24 -28.79 -38.37
C PRO A 622 6.29 -27.79 -39.01
N GLY A 623 6.75 -26.55 -39.18
CA GLY A 623 6.02 -25.54 -39.94
C GLY A 623 5.68 -26.02 -41.35
N PRO A 624 4.60 -25.52 -41.97
CA PRO A 624 4.17 -25.95 -43.29
C PRO A 624 5.27 -25.71 -44.30
N ARG A 625 5.76 -26.77 -44.93
CA ARG A 625 6.70 -26.70 -46.07
C ARG A 625 6.09 -25.84 -47.16
N ARG A 626 6.73 -24.75 -47.48
CA ARG A 626 6.42 -23.98 -48.71
C ARG A 626 6.70 -24.92 -49.92
N GLN A 627 5.68 -25.16 -50.69
CA GLN A 627 5.78 -25.57 -52.07
C GLN A 627 5.89 -24.36 -52.99
#